data_2df6826c5c089cd991beb07b0146f7c2
#
_entry.id   2df6826c5c089cd991beb07b0146f7c2
#
_cell.length_a   1.000
_cell.length_b   1.000
_cell.length_c   1.000
_cell.angle_alpha   90.00
_cell.angle_beta   90.00
_cell.angle_gamma   90.00
#
_symmetry.space_group_name_H-M   'P 1'
#
loop_
_entity.id
_entity.type
_entity.pdbx_description
1 polymer ?
#
loop_
_entity_poly.entity_id
_entity_poly.type
_entity_poly.pdbx_seq_one_letter_code
_entity_poly.pdbx_strand_id
1 'polypeptide(L)'
;MKLTKEQAQEIKDQQSQQNITKRVTAPALENILYEAMPALDHGFVRVVDYMGDDTSIVQSARVSYGKGTKQVSTDSGLIKYLMRHWHSTPFEMCEIKYHVKLPIFIARQWIRHRTANVNEYSARYSILDKEFYLPSAENLAAQSSSNRQGRGDVIEGEQAKEVLELLKNDADRTYDNYEMMLNERFDGSIIDENKKGLARELARMNLTLNTYTQWYWKTDSLNLMNFLILRADSHAQYEIRVYADIMLDTVKKWVPITYDAFMDYRVGGTEVSAKGKIIIQKLIKDEDVDVDSSGLSKREWNELMTAFDLQDRLVK
;
A
#
# COMPACT_ATOMS: atom_id res chain seq x y z
N MET A 1 2.46 1.23 -17.93
CA MET A 1 1.12 1.79 -18.22
C MET A 1 1.18 2.64 -19.49
N LYS A 2 0.31 2.38 -20.47
CA LYS A 2 0.17 3.26 -21.65
C LYS A 2 -1.10 4.10 -21.47
N LEU A 3 -0.93 5.41 -21.23
CA LEU A 3 -2.05 6.35 -21.24
C LEU A 3 -2.51 6.61 -22.67
N THR A 4 -3.83 6.77 -22.87
CA THR A 4 -4.32 7.32 -24.13
C THR A 4 -3.90 8.78 -24.26
N LYS A 5 -3.93 9.34 -25.48
CA LYS A 5 -3.61 10.75 -25.70
C LYS A 5 -4.56 11.68 -24.92
N GLU A 6 -5.83 11.32 -24.84
CA GLU A 6 -6.84 12.05 -24.09
C GLU A 6 -6.58 12.03 -22.58
N GLN A 7 -6.27 10.85 -22.02
CA GLN A 7 -5.89 10.72 -20.60
C GLN A 7 -4.63 11.52 -20.26
N ALA A 8 -3.61 11.47 -21.15
CA ALA A 8 -2.39 12.25 -20.96
C ALA A 8 -2.63 13.76 -21.03
N GLN A 9 -3.56 14.20 -21.91
CA GLN A 9 -3.93 15.60 -22.00
C GLN A 9 -4.74 16.04 -20.79
N GLU A 10 -5.72 15.26 -20.34
CA GLU A 10 -6.50 15.53 -19.13
C GLU A 10 -5.61 15.70 -17.89
N ILE A 11 -4.60 14.83 -17.72
CA ILE A 11 -3.63 14.95 -16.62
C ILE A 11 -2.86 16.27 -16.72
N LYS A 12 -2.37 16.64 -17.91
CA LYS A 12 -1.67 17.92 -18.12
C LYS A 12 -2.55 19.13 -17.83
N ASP A 13 -3.80 19.08 -18.25
CA ASP A 13 -4.77 20.15 -18.00
C ASP A 13 -5.02 20.30 -16.50
N GLN A 14 -5.19 19.20 -15.77
CA GLN A 14 -5.32 19.21 -14.32
C GLN A 14 -4.07 19.76 -13.61
N GLN A 15 -2.87 19.34 -14.02
CA GLN A 15 -1.62 19.82 -13.45
C GLN A 15 -1.32 21.29 -13.76
N SER A 16 -1.86 21.85 -14.86
CA SER A 16 -1.69 23.24 -15.24
C SER A 16 -2.61 24.21 -14.49
N GLN A 17 -3.65 23.70 -13.82
CA GLN A 17 -4.58 24.52 -13.06
C GLN A 17 -3.91 25.06 -11.80
N GLN A 18 -4.00 26.35 -11.56
CA GLN A 18 -3.52 27.00 -10.35
C GLN A 18 -4.68 27.72 -9.67
N ASN A 19 -4.90 27.39 -8.40
CA ASN A 19 -5.93 28.00 -7.57
C ASN A 19 -5.29 28.69 -6.37
N ILE A 20 -5.70 29.93 -6.09
CA ILE A 20 -5.31 30.60 -4.85
C ILE A 20 -6.10 29.97 -3.70
N THR A 21 -5.39 29.42 -2.72
CA THR A 21 -5.99 28.84 -1.51
C THR A 21 -5.46 29.51 -0.24
N LYS A 22 -6.30 29.57 0.81
CA LYS A 22 -5.88 29.97 2.16
C LYS A 22 -5.45 28.77 3.02
N ARG A 23 -5.51 27.55 2.48
CA ARG A 23 -5.06 26.34 3.15
C ARG A 23 -3.55 26.20 3.03
N VAL A 24 -2.95 25.49 3.99
CA VAL A 24 -1.57 25.09 3.87
C VAL A 24 -1.42 24.13 2.70
N THR A 25 -0.29 24.20 2.02
CA THR A 25 0.06 23.32 0.93
C THR A 25 1.41 22.65 1.20
N ALA A 26 1.61 21.44 0.68
CA ALA A 26 2.87 20.71 0.70
C ALA A 26 3.53 20.80 -0.69
N PRO A 27 4.48 21.73 -0.92
CA PRO A 27 4.98 22.02 -2.27
C PRO A 27 5.54 20.80 -3.01
N ALA A 28 6.20 19.88 -2.29
CA ALA A 28 6.74 18.67 -2.89
C ALA A 28 5.66 17.69 -3.33
N LEU A 29 4.50 17.66 -2.65
CA LEU A 29 3.35 16.86 -3.04
C LEU A 29 2.56 17.54 -4.19
N GLU A 30 2.43 18.87 -4.15
CA GLU A 30 1.80 19.66 -5.23
C GLU A 30 2.43 19.36 -6.59
N ASN A 31 3.76 19.20 -6.64
CA ASN A 31 4.49 18.92 -7.87
C ASN A 31 4.15 17.58 -8.52
N ILE A 32 3.53 16.66 -7.79
CA ILE A 32 3.16 15.30 -8.27
C ILE A 32 1.65 15.06 -8.25
N LEU A 33 0.84 16.07 -7.93
CA LEU A 33 -0.61 15.92 -8.00
C LEU A 33 -1.03 15.48 -9.41
N TYR A 34 -1.98 14.56 -9.45
CA TYR A 34 -2.51 13.95 -10.67
C TYR A 34 -1.51 13.12 -11.48
N GLU A 35 -0.23 13.06 -11.11
CA GLU A 35 0.73 12.16 -11.76
C GLU A 35 0.38 10.70 -11.46
N ALA A 36 0.22 9.90 -12.51
CA ALA A 36 0.00 8.46 -12.38
C ALA A 36 1.35 7.76 -12.25
N MET A 37 1.76 7.46 -11.03
CA MET A 37 2.99 6.73 -10.69
C MET A 37 2.79 5.25 -10.98
N PRO A 38 3.52 4.63 -11.93
CA PRO A 38 3.30 3.26 -12.36
C PRO A 38 3.52 2.24 -11.23
N ALA A 39 2.66 1.25 -11.15
CA ALA A 39 2.74 0.12 -10.22
C ALA A 39 2.42 -1.18 -10.97
N LEU A 40 3.28 -2.19 -10.87
CA LEU A 40 3.19 -3.43 -11.63
C LEU A 40 3.18 -3.17 -13.16
N ASP A 41 2.48 -4.01 -13.94
CA ASP A 41 2.41 -3.89 -15.40
C ASP A 41 1.40 -2.86 -15.92
N HIS A 42 0.19 -2.80 -15.34
CA HIS A 42 -0.90 -1.90 -15.77
C HIS A 42 -1.44 -0.99 -14.67
N GLY A 43 -0.98 -1.16 -13.42
CA GLY A 43 -1.45 -0.40 -12.28
C GLY A 43 -0.78 0.96 -12.11
N PHE A 44 -1.32 1.75 -11.20
CA PHE A 44 -0.74 3.02 -10.77
C PHE A 44 -1.26 3.44 -9.39
N VAL A 45 -0.52 4.36 -8.76
CA VAL A 45 -0.97 5.20 -7.65
C VAL A 45 -0.94 6.66 -8.12
N ARG A 46 -1.97 7.43 -7.82
CA ARG A 46 -2.07 8.85 -8.15
C ARG A 46 -2.64 9.61 -6.96
N VAL A 47 -1.94 10.64 -6.49
CA VAL A 47 -2.50 11.56 -5.49
C VAL A 47 -3.45 12.52 -6.21
N VAL A 48 -4.68 12.63 -5.71
CA VAL A 48 -5.69 13.51 -6.34
C VAL A 48 -6.15 14.65 -5.43
N ASP A 49 -5.93 14.51 -4.11
CA ASP A 49 -6.32 15.55 -3.14
C ASP A 49 -5.66 15.27 -1.79
N TYR A 50 -5.46 16.31 -0.98
CA TYR A 50 -4.97 16.17 0.39
C TYR A 50 -5.40 17.36 1.26
N MET A 51 -5.32 17.21 2.56
CA MET A 51 -5.58 18.22 3.56
C MET A 51 -4.49 18.22 4.64
N GLY A 52 -3.92 19.39 4.91
CA GLY A 52 -2.94 19.59 5.98
C GLY A 52 -1.50 19.22 5.59
N ASP A 53 -0.60 19.50 6.50
CA ASP A 53 0.83 19.22 6.46
C ASP A 53 1.37 19.00 7.90
N ASP A 54 2.69 18.90 8.09
CA ASP A 54 3.30 18.76 9.43
C ASP A 54 2.87 19.88 10.41
N THR A 55 2.62 21.10 9.93
CA THR A 55 2.17 22.20 10.80
C THR A 55 0.75 21.99 11.31
N SER A 56 -0.09 21.33 10.52
CA SER A 56 -1.47 20.98 10.89
C SER A 56 -1.50 19.96 12.03
N ILE A 57 -0.59 18.98 12.01
CA ILE A 57 -0.40 17.99 13.08
C ILE A 57 -0.01 18.69 14.39
N VAL A 58 0.99 19.57 14.33
CA VAL A 58 1.46 20.34 15.48
C VAL A 58 0.36 21.26 16.02
N GLN A 59 -0.37 21.94 15.14
CA GLN A 59 -1.47 22.82 15.52
C GLN A 59 -2.56 22.05 16.27
N SER A 60 -2.93 20.87 15.77
CA SER A 60 -3.89 19.97 16.44
C SER A 60 -3.44 19.55 17.83
N ALA A 61 -2.18 19.14 17.98
CA ALA A 61 -1.63 18.77 19.27
C ALA A 61 -1.68 19.97 20.27
N ARG A 62 -1.43 21.19 19.80
CA ARG A 62 -1.37 22.38 20.64
C ARG A 62 -2.72 22.98 21.02
N VAL A 63 -3.78 22.62 20.35
CA VAL A 63 -5.15 22.99 20.75
C VAL A 63 -5.43 22.57 22.20
N SER A 64 -4.93 21.43 22.63
CA SER A 64 -5.07 20.94 24.00
C SER A 64 -4.44 21.86 25.08
N TYR A 65 -3.50 22.74 24.69
CA TYR A 65 -2.82 23.66 25.59
C TYR A 65 -3.22 25.13 25.38
N GLY A 66 -4.15 25.42 24.46
CA GLY A 66 -4.57 26.78 24.12
C GLY A 66 -3.44 27.67 23.55
N LYS A 67 -2.33 27.08 23.10
CA LYS A 67 -1.16 27.79 22.56
C LYS A 67 -1.08 27.57 21.05
N GLY A 68 -1.11 28.64 20.29
CA GLY A 68 -0.99 28.58 18.83
C GLY A 68 0.26 27.88 18.31
N THR A 69 0.31 27.66 17.00
CA THR A 69 1.42 27.01 16.31
C THR A 69 2.70 27.85 16.40
N LYS A 70 3.82 27.22 16.72
CA LYS A 70 5.17 27.80 16.62
C LYS A 70 5.77 27.47 15.25
N GLN A 71 6.98 27.94 14.99
CA GLN A 71 7.71 27.62 13.76
C GLN A 71 7.97 26.12 13.63
N VAL A 72 7.96 25.60 12.40
CA VAL A 72 8.14 24.17 12.07
C VAL A 72 9.45 23.62 12.64
N SER A 73 10.55 24.41 12.63
CA SER A 73 11.85 24.00 13.18
C SER A 73 11.81 23.65 14.68
N THR A 74 10.89 24.23 15.43
CA THR A 74 10.69 23.92 16.86
C THR A 74 9.64 22.84 17.09
N ASP A 75 8.93 22.44 16.02
CA ASP A 75 7.80 21.52 16.08
C ASP A 75 8.23 20.05 15.82
N SER A 76 9.40 19.84 15.20
CA SER A 76 9.94 18.50 14.93
C SER A 76 10.05 17.65 16.21
N GLY A 77 10.49 18.24 17.32
CA GLY A 77 10.55 17.57 18.62
C GLY A 77 9.17 17.13 19.13
N LEU A 78 8.13 17.93 18.87
CA LEU A 78 6.76 17.59 19.27
C LEU A 78 6.24 16.42 18.42
N ILE A 79 6.41 16.44 17.09
CA ILE A 79 5.99 15.33 16.21
C ILE A 79 6.68 14.02 16.64
N LYS A 80 8.00 14.06 16.89
CA LYS A 80 8.75 12.92 17.40
C LYS A 80 8.24 12.43 18.77
N TYR A 81 7.90 13.35 19.66
CA TYR A 81 7.30 13.02 20.95
C TYR A 81 5.94 12.33 20.77
N LEU A 82 5.06 12.89 19.95
CA LEU A 82 3.74 12.32 19.66
C LEU A 82 3.86 10.91 19.08
N MET A 83 4.78 10.71 18.14
CA MET A 83 5.02 9.41 17.49
C MET A 83 5.51 8.37 18.51
N ARG A 84 6.50 8.72 19.35
CA ARG A 84 7.05 7.80 20.38
C ARG A 84 6.01 7.36 21.39
N HIS A 85 5.15 8.29 21.81
CA HIS A 85 4.19 8.07 22.89
C HIS A 85 2.80 7.67 22.41
N TRP A 86 2.66 7.28 21.13
CA TRP A 86 1.41 6.78 20.57
C TRP A 86 0.24 7.77 20.66
N HIS A 87 0.51 9.08 20.62
CA HIS A 87 -0.53 10.08 20.48
C HIS A 87 -1.07 10.08 19.05
N SER A 88 -2.25 9.54 18.84
CA SER A 88 -2.80 9.25 17.52
C SER A 88 -3.53 10.45 16.89
N THR A 89 -4.44 11.08 17.63
CA THR A 89 -5.39 12.07 17.08
C THR A 89 -4.77 13.26 16.36
N PRO A 90 -3.59 13.82 16.72
CA PRO A 90 -3.00 14.88 15.93
C PRO A 90 -2.67 14.47 14.49
N PHE A 91 -2.28 13.21 14.27
CA PHE A 91 -1.97 12.66 12.94
C PHE A 91 -3.23 12.39 12.11
N GLU A 92 -4.40 12.20 12.75
CA GLU A 92 -5.69 12.02 12.07
C GLU A 92 -6.22 13.33 11.44
N MET A 93 -5.62 14.50 11.78
CA MET A 93 -6.04 15.79 11.25
C MET A 93 -5.46 16.13 9.87
N CYS A 94 -4.70 15.26 9.29
CA CYS A 94 -4.23 15.34 7.90
C CYS A 94 -4.82 14.19 7.10
N GLU A 95 -5.39 14.45 5.93
CA GLU A 95 -6.02 13.45 5.06
C GLU A 95 -5.42 13.46 3.66
N ILE A 96 -5.41 12.32 3.00
CA ILE A 96 -4.98 12.19 1.61
C ILE A 96 -5.93 11.28 0.83
N LYS A 97 -6.13 11.59 -0.45
CA LYS A 97 -6.96 10.83 -1.37
C LYS A 97 -6.13 10.36 -2.55
N TYR A 98 -6.14 9.06 -2.76
CA TYR A 98 -5.49 8.42 -3.90
C TYR A 98 -6.51 7.90 -4.91
N HIS A 99 -6.14 7.95 -6.18
CA HIS A 99 -6.72 7.12 -7.22
C HIS A 99 -5.74 5.98 -7.48
N VAL A 100 -6.19 4.73 -7.33
CA VAL A 100 -5.34 3.55 -7.46
C VAL A 100 -5.96 2.59 -8.46
N LYS A 101 -5.15 2.11 -9.42
CA LYS A 101 -5.48 1.00 -10.31
C LYS A 101 -4.67 -0.21 -9.91
N LEU A 102 -5.34 -1.33 -9.59
CA LEU A 102 -4.73 -2.51 -8.99
C LEU A 102 -5.48 -3.79 -9.37
N PRO A 103 -4.80 -4.96 -9.35
CA PRO A 103 -5.49 -6.25 -9.57
C PRO A 103 -6.51 -6.56 -8.46
N ILE A 104 -7.61 -7.20 -8.80
CA ILE A 104 -8.69 -7.55 -7.85
C ILE A 104 -8.16 -8.36 -6.66
N PHE A 105 -7.23 -9.30 -6.85
CA PHE A 105 -6.69 -10.09 -5.73
C PHE A 105 -5.90 -9.22 -4.73
N ILE A 106 -5.25 -8.14 -5.19
CA ILE A 106 -4.60 -7.15 -4.32
C ILE A 106 -5.64 -6.26 -3.65
N ALA A 107 -6.66 -5.83 -4.39
CA ALA A 107 -7.79 -5.07 -3.84
C ALA A 107 -8.45 -5.84 -2.68
N ARG A 108 -8.64 -7.16 -2.81
CA ARG A 108 -9.18 -8.04 -1.77
C ARG A 108 -8.31 -8.09 -0.51
N GLN A 109 -7.01 -8.00 -0.64
CA GLN A 109 -6.09 -7.92 0.49
C GLN A 109 -6.10 -6.51 1.12
N TRP A 110 -6.10 -5.47 0.29
CA TRP A 110 -6.05 -4.07 0.73
C TRP A 110 -7.32 -3.63 1.48
N ILE A 111 -8.50 -4.04 1.01
CA ILE A 111 -9.80 -3.68 1.62
C ILE A 111 -9.94 -4.18 3.07
N ARG A 112 -9.08 -5.09 3.55
CA ARG A 112 -9.03 -5.52 4.95
C ARG A 112 -8.52 -4.40 5.87
N HIS A 113 -7.85 -3.38 5.34
CA HIS A 113 -7.55 -2.14 6.03
C HIS A 113 -8.80 -1.23 5.96
N ARG A 114 -9.59 -1.25 7.06
CA ARG A 114 -10.96 -0.70 7.10
C ARG A 114 -11.06 0.75 7.52
N THR A 115 -9.97 1.36 7.98
CA THR A 115 -9.91 2.75 8.45
C THR A 115 -9.64 3.73 7.28
N ALA A 116 -10.42 3.58 6.22
CA ALA A 116 -10.36 4.37 5.00
C ALA A 116 -11.73 4.41 4.32
N ASN A 117 -11.92 5.39 3.44
CA ASN A 117 -13.07 5.46 2.56
C ASN A 117 -12.68 4.95 1.16
N VAL A 118 -13.52 4.10 0.59
CA VAL A 118 -13.28 3.50 -0.74
C VAL A 118 -14.47 3.74 -1.64
N ASN A 119 -14.20 4.16 -2.88
CA ASN A 119 -15.18 4.20 -3.96
C ASN A 119 -14.57 3.50 -5.17
N GLU A 120 -15.01 2.28 -5.42
CA GLU A 120 -14.48 1.40 -6.46
C GLU A 120 -15.24 1.52 -7.77
N TYR A 121 -14.51 1.40 -8.88
CA TYR A 121 -15.05 1.26 -10.22
C TYR A 121 -16.03 0.08 -10.29
N SER A 122 -17.22 0.33 -10.84
CA SER A 122 -18.27 -0.68 -10.80
C SER A 122 -18.40 -1.43 -12.12
N ALA A 123 -17.99 -2.68 -12.13
CA ALA A 123 -18.29 -3.63 -13.21
C ALA A 123 -19.80 -3.93 -13.41
N ARG A 124 -20.68 -3.29 -12.64
CA ARG A 124 -22.13 -3.31 -12.84
C ARG A 124 -22.60 -2.25 -13.82
N TYR A 125 -21.84 -1.14 -13.93
CA TYR A 125 -22.20 0.01 -14.77
C TYR A 125 -21.37 0.08 -16.05
N SER A 126 -20.16 -0.48 -16.03
CA SER A 126 -19.23 -0.41 -17.15
C SER A 126 -18.60 -1.78 -17.41
N ILE A 127 -18.18 -2.01 -18.63
CA ILE A 127 -17.35 -3.17 -19.00
C ILE A 127 -15.92 -2.87 -18.50
N LEU A 128 -15.31 -3.82 -17.81
CA LEU A 128 -13.93 -3.69 -17.33
C LEU A 128 -12.94 -3.72 -18.50
N ASP A 129 -11.83 -3.01 -18.36
CA ASP A 129 -10.71 -3.03 -19.31
C ASP A 129 -10.17 -4.46 -19.46
N LYS A 130 -9.75 -4.83 -20.67
CA LYS A 130 -9.04 -6.11 -20.94
C LYS A 130 -7.57 -5.99 -20.49
N GLU A 131 -7.37 -5.85 -19.20
CA GLU A 131 -6.05 -5.73 -18.60
C GLU A 131 -5.93 -6.66 -17.38
N PHE A 132 -4.87 -7.47 -17.38
CA PHE A 132 -4.61 -8.50 -16.39
C PHE A 132 -3.20 -8.38 -15.88
N TYR A 133 -3.00 -8.58 -14.60
CA TYR A 133 -1.67 -8.69 -14.03
C TYR A 133 -1.03 -10.03 -14.40
N LEU A 134 0.16 -9.95 -14.96
CA LEU A 134 1.05 -11.07 -15.15
C LEU A 134 2.37 -10.80 -14.40
N PRO A 135 2.78 -11.70 -13.48
CA PRO A 135 4.04 -11.50 -12.77
C PRO A 135 5.22 -11.51 -13.74
N SER A 136 6.22 -10.66 -13.49
CA SER A 136 7.50 -10.78 -14.18
C SER A 136 8.23 -12.06 -13.76
N ALA A 137 9.15 -12.54 -14.56
CA ALA A 137 9.84 -13.80 -14.34
C ALA A 137 10.52 -13.86 -12.95
N GLU A 138 11.15 -12.78 -12.52
CA GLU A 138 11.79 -12.66 -11.21
C GLU A 138 10.81 -12.71 -10.01
N ASN A 139 9.53 -12.47 -10.26
CA ASN A 139 8.47 -12.48 -9.24
C ASN A 139 7.62 -13.75 -9.27
N LEU A 140 7.89 -14.66 -10.20
CA LEU A 140 7.24 -15.96 -10.29
C LEU A 140 7.94 -16.95 -9.35
N ALA A 141 7.46 -17.09 -8.13
CA ALA A 141 8.13 -17.89 -7.10
C ALA A 141 7.25 -19.01 -6.58
N ALA A 142 7.91 -20.09 -6.17
CA ALA A 142 7.29 -21.22 -5.51
C ALA A 142 6.76 -20.85 -4.11
N GLN A 143 5.97 -21.73 -3.51
CA GLN A 143 5.57 -21.58 -2.11
C GLN A 143 6.77 -21.78 -1.18
N SER A 144 6.97 -20.87 -0.22
CA SER A 144 8.00 -21.04 0.80
C SER A 144 7.75 -22.30 1.65
N SER A 145 8.79 -23.05 1.91
CA SER A 145 8.74 -24.23 2.79
C SER A 145 8.72 -23.88 4.28
N SER A 146 9.23 -22.71 4.64
CA SER A 146 9.34 -22.23 6.03
C SER A 146 8.22 -21.30 6.46
N ASN A 147 7.59 -20.59 5.53
CA ASN A 147 6.52 -19.63 5.78
C ASN A 147 5.34 -19.87 4.83
N ARG A 148 4.20 -20.28 5.38
CA ARG A 148 2.98 -20.56 4.60
C ARG A 148 2.41 -19.37 3.82
N GLN A 149 2.82 -18.15 4.12
CA GLN A 149 2.42 -16.94 3.43
C GLN A 149 3.51 -16.36 2.54
N GLY A 150 4.74 -16.87 2.64
CA GLY A 150 5.91 -16.37 1.94
C GLY A 150 6.14 -17.03 0.59
N ARG A 151 6.92 -16.36 -0.24
CA ARG A 151 7.49 -16.89 -1.48
C ARG A 151 8.79 -17.60 -1.18
N GLY A 152 9.03 -18.72 -1.89
CA GLY A 152 10.29 -19.43 -1.92
C GLY A 152 11.13 -19.05 -3.12
N ASP A 153 11.82 -20.05 -3.68
CA ASP A 153 12.70 -19.87 -4.83
C ASP A 153 11.91 -19.48 -6.09
N VAL A 154 12.56 -18.72 -6.97
CA VAL A 154 12.00 -18.30 -8.26
C VAL A 154 11.84 -19.54 -9.14
N ILE A 155 10.70 -19.67 -9.81
CA ILE A 155 10.44 -20.70 -10.81
C ILE A 155 11.02 -20.21 -12.13
N GLU A 156 11.91 -20.99 -12.71
CA GLU A 156 12.65 -20.62 -13.92
C GLU A 156 12.38 -21.61 -15.08
N GLY A 157 12.92 -21.28 -16.26
CA GLY A 157 12.96 -22.14 -17.42
C GLY A 157 11.59 -22.41 -18.05
N GLU A 158 11.35 -23.66 -18.47
CA GLU A 158 10.13 -24.06 -19.18
C GLU A 158 8.89 -24.01 -18.27
N GLN A 159 9.05 -24.39 -17.00
CA GLN A 159 7.95 -24.32 -16.01
C GLN A 159 7.44 -22.89 -15.82
N ALA A 160 8.33 -21.89 -15.79
CA ALA A 160 7.93 -20.49 -15.68
C ALA A 160 7.11 -20.04 -16.89
N LYS A 161 7.53 -20.43 -18.10
CA LYS A 161 6.79 -20.13 -19.33
C LYS A 161 5.41 -20.77 -19.33
N GLU A 162 5.32 -22.04 -18.98
CA GLU A 162 4.06 -22.77 -18.91
C GLU A 162 3.07 -22.08 -17.95
N VAL A 163 3.53 -21.69 -16.76
CA VAL A 163 2.67 -20.99 -15.76
C VAL A 163 2.22 -19.63 -16.28
N LEU A 164 3.10 -18.85 -16.90
CA LEU A 164 2.75 -17.54 -17.45
C LEU A 164 1.77 -17.65 -18.63
N GLU A 165 1.95 -18.67 -19.48
CA GLU A 165 1.02 -18.96 -20.57
C GLU A 165 -0.36 -19.38 -20.06
N LEU A 166 -0.43 -20.22 -19.02
CA LEU A 166 -1.70 -20.59 -18.39
C LEU A 166 -2.43 -19.36 -17.83
N LEU A 167 -1.72 -18.51 -17.07
CA LEU A 167 -2.29 -17.29 -16.49
C LEU A 167 -2.83 -16.34 -17.59
N LYS A 168 -2.06 -16.16 -18.65
CA LYS A 168 -2.44 -15.31 -19.78
C LYS A 168 -3.63 -15.87 -20.54
N ASN A 169 -3.55 -17.14 -20.94
CA ASN A 169 -4.58 -17.79 -21.76
C ASN A 169 -5.92 -17.87 -21.01
N ASP A 170 -5.90 -18.17 -19.72
CA ASP A 170 -7.11 -18.19 -18.91
C ASP A 170 -7.70 -16.79 -18.74
N ALA A 171 -6.89 -15.76 -18.52
CA ALA A 171 -7.37 -14.40 -18.41
C ALA A 171 -7.99 -13.92 -19.75
N ASP A 172 -7.32 -14.13 -20.87
CA ASP A 172 -7.83 -13.79 -22.21
C ASP A 172 -9.13 -14.53 -22.51
N ARG A 173 -9.16 -15.85 -22.33
CA ARG A 173 -10.33 -16.69 -22.60
C ARG A 173 -11.53 -16.31 -21.74
N THR A 174 -11.32 -16.06 -20.45
CA THR A 174 -12.44 -15.70 -19.56
C THR A 174 -12.97 -14.30 -19.87
N TYR A 175 -12.12 -13.38 -20.30
CA TYR A 175 -12.54 -12.06 -20.75
C TYR A 175 -13.34 -12.13 -22.07
N ASP A 176 -12.89 -12.89 -23.05
CA ASP A 176 -13.63 -13.09 -24.30
C ASP A 176 -15.02 -13.71 -24.02
N ASN A 177 -15.10 -14.68 -23.10
CA ASN A 177 -16.37 -15.24 -22.64
C ASN A 177 -17.23 -14.20 -21.90
N TYR A 178 -16.62 -13.29 -21.16
CA TYR A 178 -17.33 -12.18 -20.48
C TYR A 178 -18.00 -11.26 -21.50
N GLU A 179 -17.30 -10.83 -22.57
CA GLU A 179 -17.90 -10.05 -23.67
C GLU A 179 -19.02 -10.85 -24.38
N MET A 180 -18.78 -12.15 -24.65
CA MET A 180 -19.79 -13.03 -25.26
C MET A 180 -21.06 -13.16 -24.39
N MET A 181 -20.92 -13.27 -23.07
CA MET A 181 -22.06 -13.29 -22.15
C MET A 181 -22.81 -11.96 -22.12
N LEU A 182 -22.09 -10.85 -22.18
CA LEU A 182 -22.69 -9.51 -22.29
C LEU A 182 -23.34 -9.26 -23.62
N ASN A 183 -22.97 -10.00 -24.66
CA ASN A 183 -23.31 -9.72 -26.06
C ASN A 183 -22.89 -8.31 -26.50
N GLU A 184 -21.87 -7.74 -25.84
CA GLU A 184 -21.36 -6.39 -26.03
C GLU A 184 -19.85 -6.39 -25.84
N ARG A 185 -19.10 -5.72 -26.75
CA ARG A 185 -17.65 -5.52 -26.62
C ARG A 185 -17.34 -4.30 -25.79
N PHE A 186 -16.09 -4.18 -25.37
CA PHE A 186 -15.58 -3.03 -24.62
C PHE A 186 -15.84 -1.68 -25.34
N ASP A 187 -15.81 -1.65 -26.66
CA ASP A 187 -16.11 -0.46 -27.47
C ASP A 187 -17.60 -0.14 -27.63
N GLY A 188 -18.48 -0.92 -27.00
CA GLY A 188 -19.93 -0.77 -27.05
C GLY A 188 -20.60 -1.44 -28.26
N SER A 189 -19.85 -2.12 -29.13
CA SER A 189 -20.42 -2.82 -30.28
C SER A 189 -21.13 -4.11 -29.87
N ILE A 190 -22.35 -4.33 -30.43
CA ILE A 190 -23.13 -5.55 -30.19
C ILE A 190 -22.53 -6.70 -31.00
N ILE A 191 -22.39 -7.88 -30.37
CA ILE A 191 -21.81 -9.07 -31.01
C ILE A 191 -22.79 -9.78 -31.90
N ASP A 192 -24.05 -9.95 -31.45
CA ASP A 192 -25.13 -10.64 -32.18
C ASP A 192 -26.47 -9.95 -31.92
N GLU A 193 -27.01 -9.31 -32.92
CA GLU A 193 -28.29 -8.56 -32.86
C GLU A 193 -29.51 -9.46 -32.47
N ASN A 194 -29.40 -10.77 -32.63
CA ASN A 194 -30.47 -11.72 -32.33
C ASN A 194 -30.40 -12.28 -30.90
N LYS A 195 -29.39 -11.90 -30.13
CA LYS A 195 -29.19 -12.39 -28.76
C LYS A 195 -29.35 -11.31 -27.72
N LYS A 196 -29.82 -11.69 -26.55
CA LYS A 196 -29.82 -10.84 -25.36
C LYS A 196 -28.55 -11.08 -24.57
N GLY A 197 -27.91 -10.00 -24.10
CA GLY A 197 -26.77 -10.06 -23.19
C GLY A 197 -27.22 -10.42 -21.77
N LEU A 198 -26.33 -11.11 -21.04
CA LEU A 198 -26.44 -11.32 -19.61
C LEU A 198 -26.24 -10.00 -18.85
N ALA A 199 -26.91 -9.81 -17.73
CA ALA A 199 -26.66 -8.63 -16.87
C ALA A 199 -25.20 -8.52 -16.46
N ARG A 200 -24.63 -7.31 -16.52
CA ARG A 200 -23.21 -7.03 -16.17
C ARG A 200 -22.85 -7.54 -14.77
N GLU A 201 -23.77 -7.41 -13.80
CA GLU A 201 -23.56 -7.90 -12.43
C GLU A 201 -23.37 -9.42 -12.33
N LEU A 202 -23.84 -10.19 -13.29
CA LEU A 202 -23.67 -11.64 -13.39
C LEU A 202 -22.47 -12.00 -14.27
N ALA A 203 -22.35 -11.40 -15.45
CA ALA A 203 -21.29 -11.73 -16.41
C ALA A 203 -19.87 -11.60 -15.81
N ARG A 204 -19.65 -10.58 -14.97
CA ARG A 204 -18.35 -10.34 -14.29
C ARG A 204 -17.89 -11.46 -13.37
N MET A 205 -18.75 -12.42 -13.00
CA MET A 205 -18.37 -13.56 -12.15
C MET A 205 -17.26 -14.41 -12.76
N ASN A 206 -17.18 -14.42 -14.08
CA ASN A 206 -16.25 -15.26 -14.83
C ASN A 206 -14.85 -14.64 -15.01
N LEU A 207 -14.66 -13.40 -14.60
CA LEU A 207 -13.36 -12.72 -14.69
C LEU A 207 -12.37 -13.29 -13.68
N THR A 208 -11.12 -13.40 -14.11
CA THR A 208 -10.02 -13.85 -13.25
C THR A 208 -9.65 -12.81 -12.20
N LEU A 209 -9.11 -13.24 -11.06
CA LEU A 209 -8.74 -12.35 -9.97
C LEU A 209 -7.58 -11.40 -10.28
N ASN A 210 -6.79 -11.69 -11.32
CA ASN A 210 -5.72 -10.81 -11.80
C ASN A 210 -6.23 -9.69 -12.73
N THR A 211 -7.53 -9.64 -13.05
CA THR A 211 -8.16 -8.50 -13.73
C THR A 211 -7.97 -7.22 -12.91
N TYR A 212 -7.65 -6.11 -13.59
CA TYR A 212 -7.49 -4.82 -12.94
C TYR A 212 -8.83 -4.18 -12.60
N THR A 213 -8.90 -3.60 -11.40
CA THR A 213 -9.94 -2.67 -10.95
C THR A 213 -9.28 -1.34 -10.59
N GLN A 214 -10.08 -0.33 -10.27
CA GLN A 214 -9.57 0.95 -9.80
C GLN A 214 -10.54 1.56 -8.79
N TRP A 215 -9.99 2.36 -7.87
CA TRP A 215 -10.76 3.04 -6.85
C TRP A 215 -10.19 4.38 -6.43
N TYR A 216 -11.03 5.22 -5.88
CA TYR A 216 -10.60 6.27 -4.97
C TYR A 216 -10.49 5.69 -3.57
N TRP A 217 -9.36 5.92 -2.93
CA TRP A 217 -9.07 5.49 -1.56
C TRP A 217 -8.61 6.71 -0.74
N LYS A 218 -9.34 7.06 0.32
CA LYS A 218 -9.07 8.22 1.17
C LYS A 218 -8.87 7.77 2.60
N THR A 219 -7.85 8.31 3.26
CA THR A 219 -7.55 8.03 4.66
C THR A 219 -6.80 9.21 5.30
N ASP A 220 -6.77 9.25 6.63
CA ASP A 220 -5.90 10.16 7.37
C ASP A 220 -4.46 9.64 7.47
N SER A 221 -3.52 10.51 7.90
CA SER A 221 -2.09 10.18 7.93
C SER A 221 -1.74 9.08 8.94
N LEU A 222 -2.44 8.98 10.08
CA LEU A 222 -2.23 7.89 11.04
C LEU A 222 -2.59 6.53 10.43
N ASN A 223 -3.78 6.44 9.85
CA ASN A 223 -4.26 5.21 9.26
C ASN A 223 -3.50 4.83 7.99
N LEU A 224 -2.98 5.81 7.24
CA LEU A 224 -2.03 5.57 6.16
C LEU A 224 -0.73 4.95 6.69
N MET A 225 -0.14 5.51 7.75
CA MET A 225 1.06 4.95 8.37
C MET A 225 0.82 3.53 8.90
N ASN A 226 -0.35 3.26 9.50
CA ASN A 226 -0.73 1.92 9.93
C ASN A 226 -0.87 0.91 8.76
N PHE A 227 -1.30 1.37 7.60
CA PHE A 227 -1.30 0.58 6.38
C PHE A 227 0.13 0.32 5.90
N LEU A 228 0.97 1.34 5.86
CA LEU A 228 2.33 1.29 5.31
C LEU A 228 3.25 0.40 6.14
N ILE A 229 3.17 0.41 7.49
CA ILE A 229 3.99 -0.46 8.33
C ILE A 229 3.74 -1.95 8.06
N LEU A 230 2.54 -2.30 7.58
CA LEU A 230 2.19 -3.69 7.24
C LEU A 230 2.43 -4.03 5.77
N ARG A 231 2.40 -3.05 4.87
CA ARG A 231 2.37 -3.29 3.43
C ARG A 231 3.65 -2.86 2.70
N ALA A 232 4.42 -1.94 3.28
CA ALA A 232 5.78 -1.62 2.83
C ALA A 232 6.86 -2.48 3.53
N ASP A 233 6.46 -3.37 4.44
CA ASP A 233 7.37 -4.34 5.07
C ASP A 233 7.93 -5.33 4.03
N SER A 234 9.20 -5.71 4.19
CA SER A 234 9.89 -6.63 3.28
C SER A 234 9.24 -8.01 3.16
N HIS A 235 8.51 -8.45 4.20
CA HIS A 235 7.77 -9.72 4.22
C HIS A 235 6.36 -9.59 3.64
N ALA A 236 5.91 -8.37 3.28
CA ALA A 236 4.63 -8.18 2.60
C ALA A 236 4.68 -8.79 1.19
N GLN A 237 3.53 -9.23 0.69
CA GLN A 237 3.41 -9.72 -0.67
C GLN A 237 3.92 -8.65 -1.66
N TYR A 238 4.76 -9.05 -2.62
CA TYR A 238 5.40 -8.13 -3.57
C TYR A 238 4.42 -7.17 -4.24
N GLU A 239 3.30 -7.70 -4.74
CA GLU A 239 2.34 -6.89 -5.52
C GLU A 239 1.68 -5.78 -4.70
N ILE A 240 1.38 -5.98 -3.42
CA ILE A 240 0.86 -4.88 -2.58
C ILE A 240 1.97 -3.97 -2.11
N ARG A 241 3.19 -4.49 -1.91
CA ARG A 241 4.35 -3.71 -1.48
C ARG A 241 4.72 -2.65 -2.51
N VAL A 242 4.71 -2.98 -3.80
CA VAL A 242 4.96 -1.99 -4.87
C VAL A 242 4.06 -0.76 -4.74
N TYR A 243 2.79 -0.93 -4.44
CA TYR A 243 1.86 0.19 -4.19
C TYR A 243 2.21 0.93 -2.90
N ALA A 244 2.50 0.19 -1.84
CA ALA A 244 2.84 0.78 -0.54
C ALA A 244 4.13 1.59 -0.59
N ASP A 245 5.15 1.15 -1.32
CA ASP A 245 6.42 1.87 -1.50
C ASP A 245 6.20 3.21 -2.22
N ILE A 246 5.37 3.23 -3.27
CA ILE A 246 4.98 4.47 -3.96
C ILE A 246 4.26 5.41 -2.98
N MET A 247 3.31 4.88 -2.20
CA MET A 247 2.57 5.69 -1.23
C MET A 247 3.49 6.23 -0.11
N LEU A 248 4.47 5.44 0.32
CA LEU A 248 5.46 5.87 1.32
C LEU A 248 6.29 7.07 0.82
N ASP A 249 6.66 7.09 -0.47
CA ASP A 249 7.32 8.24 -1.08
C ASP A 249 6.40 9.48 -1.12
N THR A 250 5.10 9.31 -1.32
CA THR A 250 4.15 10.43 -1.24
C THR A 250 4.03 10.99 0.18
N VAL A 251 4.10 10.15 1.23
CA VAL A 251 4.10 10.61 2.64
C VAL A 251 5.32 11.48 2.91
N LYS A 252 6.50 11.08 2.40
CA LYS A 252 7.73 11.88 2.50
C LYS A 252 7.59 13.26 1.86
N LYS A 253 6.86 13.37 0.74
CA LYS A 253 6.61 14.63 0.06
C LYS A 253 5.54 15.48 0.76
N TRP A 254 4.58 14.83 1.40
CA TRP A 254 3.45 15.47 2.05
C TRP A 254 3.78 16.00 3.45
N VAL A 255 4.31 15.14 4.32
CA VAL A 255 4.57 15.40 5.73
C VAL A 255 5.98 14.89 6.11
N PRO A 256 7.05 15.57 5.63
CA PRO A 256 8.42 15.06 5.73
C PRO A 256 8.91 14.87 7.17
N ILE A 257 8.51 15.72 8.12
CA ILE A 257 8.91 15.59 9.53
C ILE A 257 8.21 14.39 10.18
N THR A 258 6.94 14.20 9.85
CA THR A 258 6.16 13.03 10.29
C THR A 258 6.69 11.75 9.65
N TYR A 259 7.08 11.79 8.37
CA TYR A 259 7.74 10.68 7.69
C TYR A 259 9.02 10.26 8.40
N ASP A 260 9.91 11.21 8.72
CA ASP A 260 11.17 10.91 9.43
C ASP A 260 10.90 10.30 10.81
N ALA A 261 9.91 10.82 11.55
CA ALA A 261 9.51 10.25 12.82
C ALA A 261 8.90 8.85 12.67
N PHE A 262 8.10 8.61 11.63
CA PHE A 262 7.54 7.30 11.33
C PHE A 262 8.63 6.27 10.99
N MET A 263 9.58 6.66 10.15
CA MET A 263 10.71 5.78 9.79
C MET A 263 11.56 5.43 11.00
N ASP A 264 11.86 6.42 11.87
CA ASP A 264 12.70 6.25 13.05
C ASP A 264 12.00 5.38 14.14
N TYR A 265 10.74 5.71 14.50
CA TYR A 265 10.09 5.11 15.66
C TYR A 265 9.15 3.93 15.36
N ARG A 266 8.78 3.73 14.11
CA ARG A 266 7.85 2.67 13.70
C ARG A 266 8.48 1.64 12.78
N VAL A 267 9.05 2.08 11.66
CA VAL A 267 9.64 1.17 10.67
C VAL A 267 10.98 0.63 11.15
N GLY A 268 11.88 1.52 11.60
CA GLY A 268 13.20 1.16 12.11
C GLY A 268 13.22 0.83 13.62
N GLY A 269 12.12 1.03 14.31
CA GLY A 269 12.00 0.72 15.73
C GLY A 269 11.73 -0.76 15.98
N THR A 270 12.09 -1.23 17.17
CA THR A 270 11.81 -2.59 17.63
C THR A 270 10.89 -2.57 18.84
N GLU A 271 9.77 -3.30 18.78
CA GLU A 271 8.92 -3.51 19.93
C GLU A 271 9.50 -4.63 20.81
N VAL A 272 9.76 -4.31 22.07
CA VAL A 272 10.33 -5.25 23.02
C VAL A 272 9.32 -5.52 24.14
N SER A 273 8.97 -6.79 24.35
CA SER A 273 8.11 -7.19 25.45
C SER A 273 8.74 -6.91 26.83
N ALA A 274 7.93 -6.90 27.90
CA ALA A 274 8.47 -6.75 29.25
C ALA A 274 9.54 -7.79 29.61
N LYS A 275 9.35 -9.03 29.19
CA LYS A 275 10.34 -10.11 29.33
C LYS A 275 11.58 -9.86 28.49
N GLY A 276 11.40 -9.49 27.21
CA GLY A 276 12.50 -9.12 26.32
C GLY A 276 13.37 -7.98 26.88
N LYS A 277 12.74 -6.95 27.48
CA LYS A 277 13.46 -5.86 28.16
C LYS A 277 14.36 -6.39 29.30
N ILE A 278 13.85 -7.30 30.12
CA ILE A 278 14.63 -7.92 31.21
C ILE A 278 15.82 -8.71 30.68
N ILE A 279 15.61 -9.46 29.58
CA ILE A 279 16.65 -10.23 28.92
C ILE A 279 17.75 -9.31 28.40
N ILE A 280 17.41 -8.26 27.67
CA ILE A 280 18.39 -7.27 27.17
C ILE A 280 19.15 -6.62 28.34
N GLN A 281 18.46 -6.28 29.45
CA GLN A 281 19.11 -5.74 30.64
C GLN A 281 20.12 -6.72 31.25
N LYS A 282 19.82 -8.03 31.27
CA LYS A 282 20.75 -9.06 31.74
C LYS A 282 21.95 -9.18 30.81
N LEU A 283 21.73 -9.25 29.50
CA LEU A 283 22.78 -9.33 28.49
C LEU A 283 23.75 -8.13 28.55
N ILE A 284 23.24 -6.92 28.77
CA ILE A 284 24.08 -5.71 28.94
C ILE A 284 24.96 -5.81 30.20
N LYS A 285 24.55 -6.57 31.20
CA LYS A 285 25.30 -6.77 32.46
C LYS A 285 26.17 -8.03 32.44
N ASP A 286 26.36 -8.66 31.29
CA ASP A 286 27.08 -9.92 31.13
C ASP A 286 26.50 -11.07 32.00
N GLU A 287 25.20 -11.00 32.37
CA GLU A 287 24.51 -12.09 33.05
C GLU A 287 24.17 -13.20 32.07
N ASP A 288 24.34 -14.44 32.48
CA ASP A 288 24.00 -15.59 31.65
C ASP A 288 22.48 -15.77 31.54
N VAL A 289 22.00 -15.81 30.30
CA VAL A 289 20.58 -16.05 29.98
C VAL A 289 20.46 -16.75 28.62
N ASP A 290 19.65 -17.77 28.60
CA ASP A 290 19.35 -18.56 27.39
C ASP A 290 17.83 -18.59 27.12
N VAL A 291 17.43 -19.25 26.06
CA VAL A 291 16.02 -19.36 25.66
C VAL A 291 15.18 -20.06 26.74
N ASP A 292 15.72 -21.10 27.39
CA ASP A 292 14.97 -21.91 28.37
C ASP A 292 14.72 -21.13 29.66
N SER A 293 15.69 -20.33 30.13
CA SER A 293 15.59 -19.48 31.31
C SER A 293 14.87 -18.16 31.05
N SER A 294 14.69 -17.76 29.76
CA SER A 294 14.11 -16.49 29.36
C SER A 294 12.59 -16.41 29.58
N GLY A 295 11.90 -17.54 29.49
CA GLY A 295 10.44 -17.62 29.44
C GLY A 295 9.83 -17.08 28.16
N LEU A 296 10.61 -16.93 27.08
CA LEU A 296 10.18 -16.63 25.71
C LEU A 296 10.04 -17.93 24.92
N SER A 297 9.23 -17.90 23.85
CA SER A 297 9.25 -18.94 22.85
C SER A 297 10.55 -18.84 22.03
N LYS A 298 11.00 -19.96 21.40
CA LYS A 298 12.17 -19.95 20.50
C LYS A 298 12.02 -18.89 19.40
N ARG A 299 10.83 -18.70 18.86
CA ARG A 299 10.56 -17.71 17.83
C ARG A 299 10.77 -16.29 18.34
N GLU A 300 10.14 -15.94 19.48
CA GLU A 300 10.27 -14.61 20.11
C GLU A 300 11.71 -14.33 20.55
N TRP A 301 12.41 -15.35 21.06
CA TRP A 301 13.84 -15.25 21.36
C TRP A 301 14.66 -14.90 20.12
N ASN A 302 14.48 -15.64 19.02
CA ASN A 302 15.22 -15.39 17.78
C ASN A 302 14.89 -14.03 17.18
N GLU A 303 13.62 -13.59 17.19
CA GLU A 303 13.20 -12.26 16.76
C GLU A 303 13.89 -11.17 17.61
N LEU A 304 13.95 -11.34 18.94
CA LEU A 304 14.62 -10.42 19.86
C LEU A 304 16.13 -10.39 19.58
N MET A 305 16.79 -11.54 19.47
CA MET A 305 18.26 -11.60 19.22
C MET A 305 18.59 -10.99 17.84
N THR A 306 17.79 -11.25 16.82
CA THR A 306 17.96 -10.64 15.50
C THR A 306 17.80 -9.12 15.54
N ALA A 307 16.82 -8.62 16.28
CA ALA A 307 16.57 -7.17 16.39
C ALA A 307 17.73 -6.39 17.04
N PHE A 308 18.56 -7.06 17.84
CA PHE A 308 19.74 -6.48 18.49
C PHE A 308 21.08 -6.98 17.90
N ASP A 309 21.03 -7.63 16.73
CA ASP A 309 22.20 -8.17 16.00
C ASP A 309 23.04 -9.17 16.82
N LEU A 310 22.38 -9.96 17.67
CA LEU A 310 22.97 -11.01 18.51
C LEU A 310 22.85 -12.38 17.83
N GLN A 311 23.43 -12.53 16.63
CA GLN A 311 23.27 -13.72 15.76
C GLN A 311 23.87 -14.99 16.39
N ASP A 312 24.89 -14.88 17.21
CA ASP A 312 25.56 -15.94 17.96
C ASP A 312 24.63 -16.61 19.02
N ARG A 313 23.53 -15.97 19.37
CA ARG A 313 22.55 -16.44 20.34
C ARG A 313 21.27 -17.03 19.74
N LEU A 314 21.22 -17.18 18.42
CA LEU A 314 20.06 -17.76 17.74
C LEU A 314 19.93 -19.26 18.04
N VAL A 315 18.70 -19.74 18.21
CA VAL A 315 18.37 -21.15 18.51
C VAL A 315 17.68 -21.78 17.29
N LYS A 316 18.16 -22.96 16.87
CA LYS A 316 17.63 -23.72 15.72
C LYS A 316 16.31 -24.42 16.05
#